data_268b0f3edfd966e61ee66035dbb6c346
#
_entry.id   268b0f3edfd966e61ee66035dbb6c346
#
_cell.length_a   1.000
_cell.length_b   1.000
_cell.length_c   1.000
_cell.angle_alpha   90.00
_cell.angle_beta   90.00
_cell.angle_gamma   90.00
#
_symmetry.space_group_name_H-M   'P 1'
#
loop_
_entity.id
_entity.type
_entity.pdbx_description
1 polymer ?
#
loop_
_entity_poly.entity_id
_entity_poly.type
_entity_poly.pdbx_seq_one_letter_code
_entity_poly.pdbx_strand_id
1 'polypeptide(L)' 'MLKVTLLRSRIGLKPKHRGTLRALGLRRVGSTNELPDRPEIRGMLARVPHLVRVEEV' A
#
# COMPACT_ATOMS: atom_id res chain seq x y z
N MET A 1 8.60 2.85 -11.88
CA MET A 1 8.31 2.44 -10.50
C MET A 1 6.93 2.94 -10.09
N LEU A 2 6.36 2.33 -9.09
CA LEU A 2 5.07 2.73 -8.55
C LEU A 2 5.28 3.52 -7.26
N LYS A 3 4.69 4.71 -7.18
CA LYS A 3 4.67 5.49 -5.95
C LYS A 3 3.36 5.24 -5.24
N VAL A 4 3.43 4.69 -4.04
CA VAL A 4 2.26 4.31 -3.26
C VAL A 4 2.16 5.18 -2.02
N THR A 5 0.99 5.78 -1.81
CA THR A 5 0.73 6.65 -0.66
C THR A 5 -0.42 6.06 0.15
N LEU A 6 -0.25 5.97 1.46
CA LEU A 6 -1.30 5.51 2.36
C LEU A 6 -2.30 6.65 2.61
N LEU A 7 -3.55 6.43 2.22
CA LEU A 7 -4.60 7.44 2.33
C LEU A 7 -5.39 7.34 3.63
N ARG A 8 -5.47 6.16 4.22
CA ARG A 8 -6.29 5.92 5.42
C ARG A 8 -5.47 5.21 6.49
N SER A 9 -5.85 5.49 7.76
CA SER A 9 -5.22 4.82 8.90
C SER A 9 -5.44 3.31 8.81
N ARG A 10 -4.41 2.56 9.17
CA ARG A 10 -4.50 1.10 9.29
C ARG A 10 -5.08 0.65 10.65
N ILE A 11 -5.41 1.59 11.52
CA ILE A 11 -6.09 1.29 12.79
C ILE A 11 -7.49 0.78 12.49
N GLY A 12 -7.87 -0.35 13.06
CA GLY A 12 -9.17 -0.98 12.83
C GLY A 12 -9.24 -1.86 11.59
N LEU A 13 -8.16 -1.95 10.81
CA LEU A 13 -8.10 -2.83 9.64
C LEU A 13 -7.97 -4.29 10.05
N LYS A 14 -8.42 -5.17 9.16
CA LYS A 14 -8.21 -6.61 9.33
C LYS A 14 -6.72 -6.92 9.34
N PRO A 15 -6.29 -7.98 10.09
CA PRO A 15 -4.87 -8.35 10.14
C PRO A 15 -4.23 -8.57 8.76
N LYS A 16 -4.96 -9.12 7.80
CA LYS A 16 -4.48 -9.30 6.43
C LYS A 16 -4.07 -7.98 5.78
N HIS A 17 -4.91 -6.95 5.92
CA HIS A 17 -4.64 -5.64 5.35
C HIS A 17 -3.45 -4.96 6.02
N ARG A 18 -3.32 -5.12 7.34
CA ARG A 18 -2.17 -4.61 8.07
C ARG A 18 -0.87 -5.25 7.58
N GLY A 19 -0.88 -6.56 7.39
CA GLY A 19 0.28 -7.29 6.87
C GLY A 19 0.66 -6.81 5.48
N THR A 20 -0.33 -6.60 4.61
CA THR A 20 -0.10 -6.10 3.26
C THR A 20 0.52 -4.70 3.29
N LEU A 21 -0.04 -3.79 4.09
CA LEU A 21 0.51 -2.43 4.21
C LEU A 21 1.92 -2.43 4.78
N ARG A 22 2.19 -3.29 5.76
CA ARG A 22 3.52 -3.43 6.34
C ARG A 22 4.53 -3.92 5.30
N ALA A 23 4.15 -4.89 4.49
CA ALA A 23 4.98 -5.40 3.40
C ALA A 23 5.27 -4.33 2.35
N LEU A 24 4.33 -3.40 2.14
CA LEU A 24 4.50 -2.27 1.24
C LEU A 24 5.33 -1.13 1.87
N GLY A 25 5.63 -1.21 3.16
CA GLY A 25 6.39 -0.18 3.86
C GLY A 25 5.56 1.04 4.28
N LEU A 26 4.24 0.91 4.28
CA LEU A 26 3.34 2.00 4.65
C LEU A 26 2.93 1.87 6.12
N ARG A 27 3.34 2.83 6.95
CA ARG A 27 3.16 2.76 8.41
C ARG A 27 2.09 3.70 8.95
N ARG A 28 1.89 4.85 8.31
CA ARG A 28 0.90 5.84 8.76
C ARG A 28 0.30 6.56 7.58
N VAL A 29 -0.81 7.24 7.81
CA VAL A 29 -1.45 8.06 6.78
C VAL A 29 -0.46 9.09 6.25
N GLY A 30 -0.39 9.20 4.93
CA GLY A 30 0.56 10.07 4.26
C GLY A 30 1.91 9.43 3.98
N SER A 31 2.19 8.23 4.52
CA SER A 31 3.41 7.51 4.19
C SER A 31 3.46 7.20 2.70
N THR A 32 4.62 7.42 2.12
CA THR A 32 4.84 7.17 0.69
C THR A 32 6.02 6.23 0.51
N ASN A 33 5.89 5.32 -0.43
CA ASN A 33 6.98 4.40 -0.77
C ASN A 33 7.02 4.16 -2.27
N GLU A 34 8.20 4.05 -2.82
CA GLU A 34 8.40 3.69 -4.24
C GLU A 34 8.72 2.22 -4.34
N LEU A 35 7.97 1.52 -5.18
CA LEU A 35 8.08 0.08 -5.33
C LEU A 35 8.26 -0.28 -6.80
N PRO A 36 8.97 -1.37 -7.10
CA PRO A 36 9.09 -1.83 -8.48
C PRO A 36 7.73 -2.28 -9.01
N ASP A 37 7.50 -2.05 -10.29
CA ASP A 37 6.27 -2.49 -10.96
C ASP A 37 6.40 -3.98 -11.28
N ARG A 38 5.97 -4.82 -10.35
CA ARG A 38 6.01 -6.27 -10.47
C ARG A 38 4.63 -6.88 -10.20
N PRO A 39 4.32 -8.05 -10.76
CA PRO A 39 3.03 -8.70 -10.53
C PRO A 39 2.69 -8.92 -9.06
N GLU A 40 3.65 -9.32 -8.22
CA GLU A 40 3.41 -9.50 -6.79
C GLU A 40 3.08 -8.19 -6.09
N ILE A 41 3.71 -7.09 -6.48
CA ILE A 41 3.42 -5.76 -5.92
C ILE A 41 2.02 -5.32 -6.34
N ARG A 42 1.68 -5.48 -7.61
CA ARG A 42 0.33 -5.16 -8.11
C ARG A 42 -0.73 -6.01 -7.43
N GLY A 43 -0.44 -7.27 -7.16
CA GLY A 43 -1.34 -8.16 -6.42
C GLY A 43 -1.59 -7.66 -5.00
N MET A 44 -0.56 -7.20 -4.30
CA MET A 44 -0.72 -6.62 -2.97
C MET A 44 -1.53 -5.33 -3.00
N LEU A 45 -1.29 -4.46 -3.96
CA LEU A 45 -2.02 -3.21 -4.10
C LEU A 45 -3.50 -3.44 -4.42
N ALA A 46 -3.80 -4.48 -5.21
CA ALA A 46 -5.17 -4.85 -5.55
C ALA A 46 -5.98 -5.31 -4.33
N ARG A 47 -5.33 -5.73 -3.26
CA ARG A 47 -6.00 -6.14 -2.02
C ARG A 47 -6.45 -4.95 -1.17
N VAL A 48 -5.81 -3.80 -1.34
CA VAL A 48 -6.09 -2.61 -0.54
C VAL A 48 -6.29 -1.35 -1.41
N PRO A 49 -7.07 -1.43 -2.49
CA PRO A 49 -7.21 -0.31 -3.43
C PRO A 49 -7.87 0.92 -2.81
N HIS A 50 -8.68 0.72 -1.77
CA HIS A 50 -9.38 1.79 -1.07
C HIS A 50 -8.55 2.46 0.03
N LEU A 51 -7.36 1.94 0.29
CA LEU A 51 -6.49 2.43 1.37
C LEU A 51 -5.28 3.18 0.84
N VAL A 52 -4.92 2.98 -0.41
CA VAL A 52 -3.71 3.53 -0.99
C VAL A 52 -3.98 4.23 -2.32
N ARG A 53 -3.12 5.19 -2.61
CA ARG A 53 -3.08 5.83 -3.91
C ARG A 53 -1.82 5.36 -4.64
N VAL A 54 -1.97 4.91 -5.86
CA VAL A 54 -0.85 4.42 -6.68
C VAL A 54 -0.64 5.38 -7.84
N GLU A 55 0.60 5.83 -7.99
CA GLU A 55 0.99 6.68 -9.11
C GLU A 55 2.18 6.02 -9.82
N GLU A 56 2.14 6.05 -11.14
CA GLU A 56 3.26 5.57 -11.95
C GLU A 56 4.25 6.71 -12.15
N VAL A 57 5.48 6.47 -11.79
CA VAL A 57 6.57 7.45 -11.88
C VAL A 57 7.77 6.90 -12.64
#